data_c27cc850842f22eb1350d8ab6f99c6e1
#
_entry.id   c27cc850842f22eb1350d8ab6f99c6e1
#
_cell.length_a   1.000
_cell.length_b   1.000
_cell.length_c   1.000
_cell.angle_alpha   90.00
_cell.angle_beta   90.00
_cell.angle_gamma   90.00
#
_symmetry.space_group_name_H-M   'P 1'
#
loop_
_entity.id
_entity.type
_entity.pdbx_description
1 polymer ?
#
loop_
_entity_poly.entity_id
_entity_poly.type
_entity_poly.pdbx_seq_one_letter_code
_entity_poly.pdbx_strand_id
1 'polypeptide(L)'
;MKAVILAGGLGTRLKPFTEVIPKPLLPIGEKTLLEVQIEQLERHGFDEIYLALNYKADYIKSYLKDGSKYNVKLYYSIESKTLGTCGPITLLKGKLTEPFLLINGDILTKANFKNIYEFAVKFEESPLTIVTKIITTPFRFGSIETNGNYITKVIEKPDLNFEILAGIYILKPDIFNFLSYNKYFGIDDLIKKLLKLKVPMTRYLLKDYWIDIGLVEDYEKARKVYNDKFEGK
;
A
#
# COMPACT_ATOMS: atom_id res chain seq x y z
N MET A 1 -1.40 16.57 7.28
CA MET A 1 -2.30 15.42 6.94
C MET A 1 -1.81 14.16 7.62
N LYS A 2 -2.69 13.16 7.83
CA LYS A 2 -2.36 11.91 8.52
C LYS A 2 -2.17 10.75 7.56
N ALA A 3 -1.20 9.89 7.85
CA ALA A 3 -1.00 8.64 7.12
C ALA A 3 -0.82 7.45 8.08
N VAL A 4 -1.19 6.27 7.62
CA VAL A 4 -0.93 4.99 8.28
C VAL A 4 -0.12 4.12 7.33
N ILE A 5 1.03 3.62 7.79
CA ILE A 5 1.84 2.64 7.07
C ILE A 5 1.67 1.27 7.74
N LEU A 6 1.25 0.27 6.98
CA LEU A 6 1.13 -1.11 7.45
C LEU A 6 2.48 -1.81 7.36
N ALA A 7 3.19 -1.85 8.46
CA ALA A 7 4.56 -2.35 8.54
C ALA A 7 4.73 -3.58 9.47
N GLY A 8 3.64 -4.29 9.76
CA GLY A 8 3.61 -5.44 10.68
C GLY A 8 3.81 -6.82 10.03
N GLY A 9 4.02 -6.89 8.71
CA GLY A 9 4.11 -8.13 7.96
C GLY A 9 5.40 -8.93 8.24
N LEU A 10 5.30 -10.27 8.23
CA LEU A 10 6.42 -11.19 8.45
C LEU A 10 7.46 -11.22 7.32
N GLY A 11 7.06 -10.84 6.10
CA GLY A 11 7.94 -10.85 4.93
C GLY A 11 8.48 -12.23 4.52
N THR A 12 7.75 -13.31 4.77
CA THR A 12 8.20 -14.70 4.60
C THR A 12 8.72 -15.03 3.21
N ARG A 13 8.16 -14.40 2.17
CA ARG A 13 8.58 -14.57 0.76
C ARG A 13 9.92 -13.92 0.41
N LEU A 14 10.44 -13.07 1.30
CA LEU A 14 11.73 -12.38 1.17
C LEU A 14 12.84 -13.01 2.05
N LYS A 15 12.61 -14.21 2.55
CA LYS A 15 13.67 -14.96 3.24
C LYS A 15 14.82 -15.27 2.28
N PRO A 16 16.10 -15.26 2.76
CA PRO A 16 16.51 -15.15 4.17
C PRO A 16 16.61 -13.72 4.74
N PHE A 17 16.49 -12.66 3.91
CA PHE A 17 16.71 -11.27 4.36
C PHE A 17 15.84 -10.89 5.55
N THR A 18 14.56 -11.29 5.53
CA THR A 18 13.58 -10.93 6.58
C THR A 18 13.70 -11.77 7.87
N GLU A 19 14.59 -12.75 7.91
CA GLU A 19 14.95 -13.44 9.15
C GLU A 19 15.73 -12.52 10.11
N VAL A 20 16.55 -11.65 9.55
CA VAL A 20 17.39 -10.70 10.30
C VAL A 20 16.73 -9.32 10.36
N ILE A 21 16.36 -8.74 9.23
CA ILE A 21 15.85 -7.37 9.10
C ILE A 21 14.35 -7.39 8.79
N PRO A 22 13.48 -6.65 9.52
CA PRO A 22 12.09 -6.55 9.15
C PRO A 22 11.94 -5.98 7.74
N LYS A 23 10.98 -6.52 6.95
CA LYS A 23 10.78 -6.17 5.53
C LYS A 23 10.79 -4.66 5.25
N PRO A 24 10.10 -3.80 6.04
CA PRO A 24 10.09 -2.36 5.78
C PRO A 24 11.46 -1.67 5.97
N LEU A 25 12.38 -2.31 6.69
CA LEU A 25 13.75 -1.82 6.88
C LEU A 25 14.76 -2.40 5.88
N LEU A 26 14.32 -3.15 4.86
CA LEU A 26 15.21 -3.61 3.81
C LEU A 26 15.79 -2.41 3.05
N PRO A 27 17.12 -2.38 2.80
CA PRO A 27 17.78 -1.25 2.18
C PRO A 27 17.42 -1.15 0.69
N ILE A 28 16.96 0.02 0.29
CA ILE A 28 16.77 0.43 -1.11
C ILE A 28 17.75 1.56 -1.39
N GLY A 29 18.92 1.26 -1.96
CA GLY A 29 20.02 2.22 -2.01
C GLY A 29 20.57 2.55 -0.63
N GLU A 30 20.78 3.82 -0.33
CA GLU A 30 21.30 4.29 0.96
C GLU A 30 20.24 4.41 2.07
N LYS A 31 18.96 4.19 1.73
CA LYS A 31 17.81 4.30 2.64
C LYS A 31 17.07 2.99 2.75
N THR A 32 16.33 2.83 3.82
CA THR A 32 15.37 1.74 3.93
C THR A 32 14.09 2.07 3.15
N LEU A 33 13.35 1.05 2.76
CA LEU A 33 12.06 1.23 2.08
C LEU A 33 11.11 2.14 2.89
N LEU A 34 11.10 1.96 4.21
CA LEU A 34 10.25 2.73 5.11
C LEU A 34 10.68 4.20 5.21
N GLU A 35 11.98 4.49 5.19
CA GLU A 35 12.49 5.87 5.11
C GLU A 35 12.05 6.55 3.82
N VAL A 36 12.14 5.84 2.69
CA VAL A 36 11.69 6.38 1.39
C VAL A 36 10.20 6.72 1.42
N GLN A 37 9.37 5.84 2.01
CA GLN A 37 7.94 6.11 2.15
C GLN A 37 7.66 7.31 3.07
N ILE A 38 8.33 7.41 4.21
CA ILE A 38 8.16 8.51 5.18
C ILE A 38 8.54 9.85 4.55
N GLU A 39 9.70 9.93 3.90
CA GLU A 39 10.14 11.16 3.23
C GLU A 39 9.22 11.56 2.07
N GLN A 40 8.67 10.59 1.35
CA GLN A 40 7.73 10.89 0.28
C GLN A 40 6.39 11.40 0.84
N LEU A 41 5.93 10.84 1.95
CA LEU A 41 4.73 11.32 2.64
C LEU A 41 4.95 12.75 3.16
N GLU A 42 6.09 13.03 3.78
CA GLU A 42 6.46 14.37 4.27
C GLU A 42 6.45 15.39 3.15
N ARG A 43 7.13 15.12 2.01
CA ARG A 43 7.13 15.99 0.82
C ARG A 43 5.73 16.32 0.28
N HIS A 44 4.76 15.46 0.53
CA HIS A 44 3.36 15.65 0.14
C HIS A 44 2.47 16.20 1.27
N GLY A 45 3.08 16.63 2.40
CA GLY A 45 2.40 17.31 3.50
C GLY A 45 1.72 16.37 4.51
N PHE A 46 2.16 15.11 4.58
CA PHE A 46 1.77 14.19 5.64
C PHE A 46 2.80 14.27 6.77
N ASP A 47 2.46 14.93 7.84
CA ASP A 47 3.33 15.27 8.98
C ASP A 47 3.06 14.43 10.23
N GLU A 48 1.91 13.76 10.30
CA GLU A 48 1.58 12.77 11.33
C GLU A 48 1.47 11.38 10.69
N ILE A 49 2.43 10.48 10.98
CA ILE A 49 2.49 9.15 10.39
C ILE A 49 2.37 8.11 11.50
N TYR A 50 1.40 7.22 11.35
CA TYR A 50 1.16 6.09 12.25
C TYR A 50 1.71 4.82 11.62
N LEU A 51 2.61 4.14 12.33
CA LEU A 51 3.16 2.87 11.91
C LEU A 51 2.41 1.74 12.63
N ALA A 52 1.64 0.96 11.87
CA ALA A 52 0.98 -0.24 12.38
C ALA A 52 1.99 -1.40 12.33
N LEU A 53 2.43 -1.84 13.48
CA LEU A 53 3.53 -2.78 13.66
C LEU A 53 3.06 -4.07 14.36
N ASN A 54 3.74 -5.17 14.05
CA ASN A 54 3.61 -6.44 14.74
C ASN A 54 5.00 -7.08 14.88
N TYR A 55 5.46 -7.77 13.85
CA TYR A 55 6.74 -8.47 13.83
C TYR A 55 7.92 -7.51 13.93
N LYS A 56 8.84 -7.77 14.86
CA LYS A 56 10.06 -6.97 15.10
C LYS A 56 9.78 -5.46 15.29
N ALA A 57 8.67 -5.10 15.93
CA ALA A 57 8.28 -3.72 16.16
C ALA A 57 9.39 -2.88 16.84
N ASP A 58 10.13 -3.46 17.78
CA ASP A 58 11.19 -2.77 18.52
C ASP A 58 12.38 -2.38 17.63
N TYR A 59 12.69 -3.17 16.60
CA TYR A 59 13.70 -2.81 15.59
C TYR A 59 13.30 -1.54 14.84
N ILE A 60 12.06 -1.50 14.36
CA ILE A 60 11.53 -0.36 13.61
C ILE A 60 11.49 0.89 14.50
N LYS A 61 11.00 0.77 15.74
CA LYS A 61 10.94 1.87 16.71
C LYS A 61 12.35 2.41 17.06
N SER A 62 13.29 1.53 17.31
CA SER A 62 14.67 1.91 17.66
C SER A 62 15.37 2.63 16.49
N TYR A 63 15.07 2.22 15.27
CA TYR A 63 15.66 2.79 14.06
C TYR A 63 15.09 4.16 13.70
N LEU A 64 13.76 4.31 13.70
CA LEU A 64 13.08 5.52 13.25
C LEU A 64 12.85 6.55 14.36
N LYS A 65 12.90 6.13 15.63
CA LYS A 65 12.66 6.97 16.82
C LYS A 65 11.31 7.71 16.72
N ASP A 66 11.29 9.02 16.97
CA ASP A 66 10.10 9.87 16.97
C ASP A 66 9.78 10.51 15.61
N GLY A 67 10.63 10.30 14.60
CA GLY A 67 10.46 10.83 13.26
C GLY A 67 11.04 12.23 13.04
N SER A 68 11.59 12.88 14.06
CA SER A 68 12.17 14.23 13.96
C SER A 68 13.23 14.35 12.87
N LYS A 69 14.02 13.28 12.65
CA LYS A 69 14.99 13.20 11.55
C LYS A 69 14.36 13.41 10.16
N TYR A 70 13.08 13.10 10.01
CA TYR A 70 12.35 13.17 8.74
C TYR A 70 11.32 14.33 8.70
N ASN A 71 11.37 15.27 9.64
CA ASN A 71 10.43 16.38 9.80
C ASN A 71 8.95 15.92 9.97
N VAL A 72 8.72 14.75 10.52
CA VAL A 72 7.39 14.19 10.80
C VAL A 72 7.28 13.75 12.24
N LYS A 73 6.04 13.57 12.71
CA LYS A 73 5.75 12.90 13.99
C LYS A 73 5.38 11.45 13.72
N LEU A 74 6.20 10.52 14.23
CA LEU A 74 5.93 9.09 14.14
C LEU A 74 5.23 8.59 15.39
N TYR A 75 4.12 7.92 15.19
CA TYR A 75 3.37 7.21 16.21
C TYR A 75 3.34 5.72 15.92
N TYR A 76 3.44 4.90 16.95
CA TYR A 76 3.54 3.46 16.83
C TYR A 76 2.30 2.78 17.41
N SER A 77 1.59 2.03 16.57
CA SER A 77 0.48 1.16 16.97
C SER A 77 0.93 -0.29 16.89
N ILE A 78 1.05 -0.97 18.02
CA ILE A 78 1.56 -2.34 18.07
C ILE A 78 0.39 -3.29 18.22
N GLU A 79 0.27 -4.22 17.26
CA GLU A 79 -0.73 -5.28 17.28
C GLU A 79 -0.26 -6.42 18.20
N SER A 80 -1.09 -6.86 19.13
CA SER A 80 -0.84 -8.04 19.96
C SER A 80 -1.08 -9.37 19.22
N LYS A 81 -1.76 -9.33 18.08
CA LYS A 81 -2.07 -10.44 17.17
C LYS A 81 -2.23 -9.90 15.77
N THR A 82 -2.09 -10.73 14.75
CA THR A 82 -2.30 -10.33 13.36
C THR A 82 -3.73 -9.88 13.13
N LEU A 83 -3.90 -8.64 12.65
CA LEU A 83 -5.21 -8.02 12.42
C LEU A 83 -5.55 -7.83 10.93
N GLY A 84 -4.70 -8.28 10.00
CA GLY A 84 -4.89 -8.08 8.56
C GLY A 84 -4.51 -6.65 8.13
N THR A 85 -5.09 -6.17 7.03
CA THR A 85 -4.75 -4.85 6.46
C THR A 85 -5.67 -3.73 6.93
N CYS A 86 -6.89 -4.03 7.39
CA CYS A 86 -7.83 -3.04 7.94
C CYS A 86 -8.02 -3.12 9.46
N GLY A 87 -7.80 -4.29 10.07
CA GLY A 87 -7.92 -4.44 11.53
C GLY A 87 -7.02 -3.48 12.32
N PRO A 88 -5.74 -3.26 11.93
CA PRO A 88 -4.82 -2.38 12.64
C PRO A 88 -5.33 -0.95 12.80
N ILE A 89 -6.01 -0.38 11.78
CA ILE A 89 -6.52 1.01 11.87
C ILE A 89 -7.58 1.18 12.95
N THR A 90 -8.25 0.11 13.36
CA THR A 90 -9.27 0.18 14.43
C THR A 90 -8.68 0.58 15.77
N LEU A 91 -7.39 0.27 16.00
CA LEU A 91 -6.66 0.67 17.20
C LEU A 91 -6.38 2.18 17.22
N LEU A 92 -6.48 2.84 16.06
CA LEU A 92 -6.22 4.25 15.84
C LEU A 92 -7.50 5.10 15.68
N LYS A 93 -8.69 4.52 15.85
CA LYS A 93 -9.97 5.18 15.59
C LYS A 93 -10.06 6.57 16.24
N GLY A 94 -9.64 6.75 17.51
CA GLY A 94 -9.66 8.03 18.21
C GLY A 94 -8.59 9.04 17.75
N LYS A 95 -7.66 8.64 16.88
CA LYS A 95 -6.59 9.48 16.31
C LYS A 95 -6.85 9.87 14.86
N LEU A 96 -7.56 9.01 14.13
CA LEU A 96 -7.87 9.17 12.70
C LEU A 96 -9.27 9.78 12.53
N THR A 97 -9.40 11.04 12.91
CA THR A 97 -10.68 11.80 12.93
C THR A 97 -10.93 12.61 11.67
N GLU A 98 -9.99 12.59 10.73
CA GLU A 98 -10.04 13.23 9.42
C GLU A 98 -9.70 12.21 8.34
N PRO A 99 -9.94 12.48 7.04
CA PRO A 99 -9.47 11.61 5.98
C PRO A 99 -7.97 11.35 6.11
N PHE A 100 -7.55 10.11 5.90
CA PHE A 100 -6.17 9.69 6.07
C PHE A 100 -5.74 8.73 4.96
N LEU A 101 -4.45 8.72 4.67
CA LEU A 101 -3.85 7.78 3.75
C LEU A 101 -3.49 6.49 4.49
N LEU A 102 -3.80 5.34 3.89
CA LEU A 102 -3.35 4.02 4.30
C LEU A 102 -2.48 3.44 3.18
N ILE A 103 -1.27 3.01 3.51
CA ILE A 103 -0.35 2.40 2.55
C ILE A 103 0.29 1.14 3.11
N ASN A 104 0.46 0.13 2.27
CA ASN A 104 1.25 -1.04 2.61
C ASN A 104 2.73 -0.69 2.69
N GLY A 105 3.42 -1.18 3.72
CA GLY A 105 4.82 -0.89 4.00
C GLY A 105 5.83 -1.54 3.04
N ASP A 106 5.35 -2.21 2.00
CA ASP A 106 6.14 -2.86 0.96
C ASP A 106 6.02 -2.20 -0.43
N ILE A 107 5.35 -1.07 -0.51
CA ILE A 107 5.17 -0.33 -1.77
C ILE A 107 6.29 0.69 -1.97
N LEU A 108 6.95 0.63 -3.12
CA LEU A 108 7.83 1.69 -3.61
C LEU A 108 7.15 2.38 -4.80
N THR A 109 6.93 3.69 -4.71
CA THR A 109 6.17 4.44 -5.73
C THR A 109 6.62 5.88 -5.87
N LYS A 110 6.35 6.50 -7.01
CA LYS A 110 6.46 7.94 -7.28
C LYS A 110 5.11 8.67 -7.19
N ALA A 111 4.09 8.01 -6.66
CA ALA A 111 2.75 8.57 -6.52
C ALA A 111 2.76 9.93 -5.82
N ASN A 112 2.03 10.89 -6.35
CA ASN A 112 1.77 12.14 -5.64
C ASN A 112 0.63 11.91 -4.65
N PHE A 113 0.96 11.65 -3.39
CA PHE A 113 -0.02 11.34 -2.35
C PHE A 113 -0.97 12.51 -2.05
N LYS A 114 -0.51 13.75 -2.23
CA LYS A 114 -1.34 14.94 -2.08
C LYS A 114 -2.46 14.95 -3.13
N ASN A 115 -2.14 14.68 -4.40
CA ASN A 115 -3.14 14.63 -5.47
C ASN A 115 -4.17 13.51 -5.23
N ILE A 116 -3.73 12.35 -4.74
CA ILE A 116 -4.62 11.23 -4.38
C ILE A 116 -5.56 11.64 -3.24
N TYR A 117 -5.04 12.30 -2.21
CA TYR A 117 -5.82 12.81 -1.09
C TYR A 117 -6.84 13.85 -1.55
N GLU A 118 -6.41 14.86 -2.31
CA GLU A 118 -7.28 15.91 -2.84
C GLU A 118 -8.35 15.37 -3.79
N PHE A 119 -8.06 14.32 -4.55
CA PHE A 119 -9.06 13.60 -5.33
C PHE A 119 -10.11 12.96 -4.43
N ALA A 120 -9.68 12.22 -3.42
CA ALA A 120 -10.57 11.44 -2.56
C ALA A 120 -11.54 12.30 -1.75
N VAL A 121 -11.10 13.47 -1.26
CA VAL A 121 -11.94 14.34 -0.43
C VAL A 121 -13.06 15.00 -1.22
N LYS A 122 -13.00 15.06 -2.55
CA LYS A 122 -14.07 15.59 -3.42
C LYS A 122 -15.33 14.72 -3.44
N PHE A 123 -15.23 13.45 -3.09
CA PHE A 123 -16.34 12.49 -3.11
C PHE A 123 -16.87 12.28 -1.70
N GLU A 124 -17.70 13.20 -1.21
CA GLU A 124 -18.15 13.20 0.20
C GLU A 124 -18.83 11.90 0.62
N GLU A 125 -19.61 11.30 -0.26
CA GLU A 125 -20.36 10.05 -0.04
C GLU A 125 -19.49 8.78 -0.01
N SER A 126 -18.24 8.86 -0.47
CA SER A 126 -17.33 7.71 -0.54
C SER A 126 -16.43 7.65 0.69
N PRO A 127 -16.58 6.66 1.58
CA PRO A 127 -15.71 6.47 2.73
C PRO A 127 -14.36 5.85 2.38
N LEU A 128 -14.21 5.31 1.16
CA LEU A 128 -13.01 4.62 0.69
C LEU A 128 -12.69 5.00 -0.76
N THR A 129 -11.51 5.58 -0.97
CA THR A 129 -10.89 5.69 -2.30
C THR A 129 -9.80 4.65 -2.43
N ILE A 130 -9.88 3.84 -3.47
CA ILE A 130 -8.93 2.78 -3.79
C ILE A 130 -8.00 3.28 -4.88
N VAL A 131 -6.70 3.27 -4.63
CA VAL A 131 -5.70 3.48 -5.69
C VAL A 131 -5.50 2.17 -6.44
N THR A 132 -5.64 2.23 -7.76
CA THR A 132 -5.46 1.09 -8.64
C THR A 132 -4.29 1.30 -9.58
N LYS A 133 -3.72 0.22 -10.08
CA LYS A 133 -2.65 0.21 -11.07
C LYS A 133 -2.97 -0.77 -12.18
N ILE A 134 -2.73 -0.40 -13.43
CA ILE A 134 -2.75 -1.36 -14.54
C ILE A 134 -1.37 -1.99 -14.63
N ILE A 135 -1.32 -3.31 -14.53
CA ILE A 135 -0.13 -4.13 -14.82
C ILE A 135 -0.34 -4.90 -16.12
N THR A 136 0.71 -4.97 -16.92
CA THR A 136 0.73 -5.75 -18.16
C THR A 136 1.58 -6.98 -17.94
N THR A 137 1.02 -8.15 -18.23
CA THR A 137 1.72 -9.44 -18.11
C THR A 137 1.73 -10.12 -19.46
N PRO A 138 2.90 -10.45 -20.03
CA PRO A 138 2.98 -11.20 -21.27
C PRO A 138 2.45 -12.63 -21.05
N PHE A 139 1.54 -13.05 -21.90
CA PHE A 139 1.03 -14.42 -21.89
C PHE A 139 1.85 -15.28 -22.85
N ARG A 140 2.35 -16.41 -22.36
CA ARG A 140 3.32 -17.23 -23.14
C ARG A 140 2.72 -18.03 -24.29
N PHE A 141 1.40 -18.16 -24.35
CA PHE A 141 0.69 -18.97 -25.31
C PHE A 141 -0.12 -18.10 -26.27
N GLY A 142 -0.41 -18.62 -27.46
CA GLY A 142 -1.41 -18.05 -28.32
C GLY A 142 -2.80 -18.15 -27.67
N SER A 143 -3.61 -17.11 -27.79
CA SER A 143 -5.02 -17.13 -27.40
C SER A 143 -5.91 -17.17 -28.62
N ILE A 144 -7.09 -17.80 -28.49
CA ILE A 144 -8.08 -17.89 -29.54
C ILE A 144 -9.43 -17.34 -29.05
N GLU A 145 -10.16 -16.70 -29.96
CA GLU A 145 -11.59 -16.40 -29.77
C GLU A 145 -12.40 -17.41 -30.62
N THR A 146 -13.55 -17.85 -30.14
CA THR A 146 -14.39 -18.84 -30.84
C THR A 146 -15.84 -18.37 -30.91
N ASN A 147 -16.54 -18.81 -31.97
CA ASN A 147 -17.99 -18.80 -32.06
C ASN A 147 -18.48 -20.25 -32.26
N GLY A 148 -19.01 -20.85 -31.20
CA GLY A 148 -19.25 -22.31 -31.17
C GLY A 148 -17.96 -23.08 -31.38
N ASN A 149 -17.93 -23.93 -32.41
CA ASN A 149 -16.75 -24.75 -32.75
C ASN A 149 -15.77 -24.07 -33.75
N TYR A 150 -16.06 -22.84 -34.17
CA TYR A 150 -15.26 -22.13 -35.16
C TYR A 150 -14.31 -21.13 -34.50
N ILE A 151 -13.03 -21.13 -34.92
CA ILE A 151 -12.04 -20.14 -34.48
C ILE A 151 -12.31 -18.85 -35.26
N THR A 152 -12.49 -17.73 -34.56
CA THR A 152 -12.75 -16.43 -35.13
C THR A 152 -11.55 -15.48 -35.05
N LYS A 153 -10.61 -15.73 -34.11
CA LYS A 153 -9.41 -14.92 -33.94
C LYS A 153 -8.29 -15.70 -33.27
N VAL A 154 -7.06 -15.40 -33.65
CA VAL A 154 -5.84 -15.89 -32.99
C VAL A 154 -4.96 -14.70 -32.66
N ILE A 155 -4.43 -14.65 -31.45
CA ILE A 155 -3.46 -13.64 -31.01
C ILE A 155 -2.29 -14.39 -30.40
N GLU A 156 -1.12 -14.30 -31.05
CA GLU A 156 0.11 -14.93 -30.55
C GLU A 156 0.68 -14.12 -29.39
N LYS A 157 0.91 -14.78 -28.25
CA LYS A 157 1.53 -14.23 -27.04
C LYS A 157 0.98 -12.84 -26.64
N PRO A 158 -0.34 -12.72 -26.41
CA PRO A 158 -0.94 -11.44 -26.10
C PRO A 158 -0.45 -10.88 -24.76
N ASP A 159 -0.37 -9.57 -24.67
CA ASP A 159 -0.21 -8.87 -23.41
C ASP A 159 -1.58 -8.79 -22.69
N LEU A 160 -1.63 -9.32 -21.47
CA LEU A 160 -2.81 -9.25 -20.62
C LEU A 160 -2.71 -8.08 -19.66
N ASN A 161 -3.72 -7.22 -19.65
CA ASN A 161 -3.80 -6.08 -18.76
C ASN A 161 -4.75 -6.36 -17.61
N PHE A 162 -4.26 -6.20 -16.39
CA PHE A 162 -5.06 -6.33 -15.17
C PHE A 162 -5.02 -5.04 -14.39
N GLU A 163 -6.18 -4.54 -13.98
CA GLU A 163 -6.26 -3.47 -13.01
C GLU A 163 -6.29 -4.07 -11.60
N ILE A 164 -5.30 -3.71 -10.80
CA ILE A 164 -5.07 -4.28 -9.47
C ILE A 164 -5.16 -3.21 -8.38
N LEU A 165 -5.33 -3.65 -7.12
CA LEU A 165 -5.19 -2.80 -5.94
C LEU A 165 -3.72 -2.43 -5.75
N ALA A 166 -3.41 -1.14 -5.69
CA ALA A 166 -2.03 -0.67 -5.56
C ALA A 166 -1.51 -0.65 -4.10
N GLY A 167 -2.28 -1.15 -3.14
CA GLY A 167 -1.90 -1.12 -1.72
C GLY A 167 -1.87 0.29 -1.11
N ILE A 168 -2.56 1.23 -1.72
CA ILE A 168 -2.68 2.63 -1.30
C ILE A 168 -4.17 3.00 -1.30
N TYR A 169 -4.61 3.63 -0.23
CA TYR A 169 -6.02 3.95 -0.01
C TYR A 169 -6.15 5.30 0.68
N ILE A 170 -7.25 6.02 0.43
CA ILE A 170 -7.70 7.12 1.31
C ILE A 170 -8.99 6.67 1.98
N LEU A 171 -9.00 6.72 3.29
CA LEU A 171 -10.13 6.36 4.12
C LEU A 171 -10.66 7.59 4.86
N LYS A 172 -11.96 7.71 4.93
CA LYS A 172 -12.63 8.71 5.79
C LYS A 172 -13.03 8.10 7.13
N PRO A 173 -13.22 8.90 8.18
CA PRO A 173 -13.56 8.38 9.51
C PRO A 173 -14.80 7.47 9.55
N ASP A 174 -15.76 7.68 8.65
CA ASP A 174 -16.97 6.85 8.55
C ASP A 174 -16.67 5.38 8.24
N ILE A 175 -15.47 5.08 7.74
CA ILE A 175 -15.03 3.70 7.51
C ILE A 175 -15.07 2.85 8.77
N PHE A 176 -14.86 3.46 9.95
CA PHE A 176 -14.90 2.76 11.23
C PHE A 176 -16.27 2.18 11.60
N ASN A 177 -17.36 2.64 10.95
CA ASN A 177 -18.70 2.07 11.12
C ASN A 177 -18.81 0.65 10.52
N PHE A 178 -17.89 0.31 9.63
CA PHE A 178 -17.84 -0.99 8.94
C PHE A 178 -16.82 -1.96 9.53
N LEU A 179 -16.03 -1.51 10.50
CA LEU A 179 -14.93 -2.27 11.12
C LEU A 179 -15.25 -2.61 12.58
N SER A 180 -14.86 -3.81 13.00
CA SER A 180 -14.95 -4.22 14.42
C SER A 180 -13.61 -3.96 15.10
N TYR A 181 -13.64 -3.36 16.28
CA TYR A 181 -12.44 -3.05 17.05
C TYR A 181 -11.61 -4.29 17.36
N ASN A 182 -10.29 -4.21 17.13
CA ASN A 182 -9.29 -5.24 17.44
C ASN A 182 -9.64 -6.65 16.90
N LYS A 183 -10.26 -6.71 15.72
CA LYS A 183 -10.54 -7.98 15.01
C LYS A 183 -9.77 -8.03 13.69
N TYR A 184 -9.41 -9.24 13.27
CA TYR A 184 -8.84 -9.46 11.96
C TYR A 184 -9.82 -9.02 10.87
N PHE A 185 -9.34 -8.19 9.95
CA PHE A 185 -10.10 -7.75 8.79
C PHE A 185 -9.15 -7.33 7.66
N GLY A 186 -9.34 -7.93 6.49
CA GLY A 186 -8.60 -7.58 5.29
C GLY A 186 -9.20 -6.39 4.57
N ILE A 187 -8.43 -5.74 3.73
CA ILE A 187 -8.95 -4.67 2.85
C ILE A 187 -9.93 -5.23 1.80
N ASP A 188 -9.68 -6.44 1.30
CA ASP A 188 -10.57 -7.14 0.39
C ASP A 188 -11.91 -7.49 1.05
N ASP A 189 -11.91 -7.86 2.33
CA ASP A 189 -13.13 -8.10 3.12
C ASP A 189 -13.92 -6.80 3.29
N LEU A 190 -13.23 -5.68 3.52
CA LEU A 190 -13.85 -4.37 3.61
C LEU A 190 -14.51 -3.98 2.27
N ILE A 191 -13.79 -4.10 1.17
CA ILE A 191 -14.31 -3.80 -0.18
C ILE A 191 -15.56 -4.66 -0.47
N LYS A 192 -15.50 -5.98 -0.24
CA LYS A 192 -16.65 -6.89 -0.43
C LYS A 192 -17.84 -6.49 0.45
N LYS A 193 -17.59 -6.10 1.71
CA LYS A 193 -18.63 -5.65 2.63
C LYS A 193 -19.31 -4.37 2.13
N LEU A 194 -18.53 -3.36 1.71
CA LEU A 194 -19.05 -2.10 1.18
C LEU A 194 -19.86 -2.32 -0.10
N LEU A 195 -19.39 -3.17 -1.01
CA LEU A 195 -20.13 -3.57 -2.22
C LEU A 195 -21.47 -4.20 -1.87
N LYS A 196 -21.49 -5.15 -0.93
CA LYS A 196 -22.72 -5.81 -0.46
C LYS A 196 -23.72 -4.81 0.13
N LEU A 197 -23.23 -3.81 0.86
CA LEU A 197 -24.03 -2.76 1.46
C LEU A 197 -24.39 -1.61 0.49
N LYS A 198 -23.91 -1.69 -0.76
CA LYS A 198 -24.08 -0.65 -1.80
C LYS A 198 -23.53 0.72 -1.35
N VAL A 199 -22.50 0.72 -0.50
CA VAL A 199 -21.78 1.93 -0.10
C VAL A 199 -20.85 2.33 -1.25
N PRO A 200 -20.90 3.57 -1.75
CA PRO A 200 -20.06 4.00 -2.86
C PRO A 200 -18.58 4.01 -2.47
N MET A 201 -17.75 3.61 -3.41
CA MET A 201 -16.29 3.66 -3.31
C MET A 201 -15.74 4.30 -4.57
N THR A 202 -14.71 5.11 -4.45
CA THR A 202 -14.06 5.73 -5.60
C THR A 202 -12.76 5.01 -5.96
N ARG A 203 -12.34 5.19 -7.20
CA ARG A 203 -11.13 4.63 -7.78
C ARG A 203 -10.22 5.75 -8.27
N TYR A 204 -8.94 5.71 -7.93
CA TYR A 204 -7.89 6.56 -8.47
C TYR A 204 -6.90 5.71 -9.27
N LEU A 205 -6.81 5.90 -10.58
CA LEU A 205 -5.86 5.18 -11.43
C LEU A 205 -4.46 5.80 -11.34
N LEU A 206 -3.53 5.09 -10.73
CA LEU A 206 -2.13 5.48 -10.61
C LEU A 206 -1.38 5.27 -11.92
N LYS A 207 -0.84 6.35 -12.49
CA LYS A 207 -0.01 6.30 -13.69
C LYS A 207 1.50 6.23 -13.36
N ASP A 208 1.88 6.79 -12.21
CA ASP A 208 3.28 6.88 -11.77
C ASP A 208 3.93 5.51 -11.56
N TYR A 209 5.26 5.53 -11.41
CA TYR A 209 6.02 4.33 -11.03
C TYR A 209 5.48 3.72 -9.74
N TRP A 210 5.34 2.40 -9.75
CA TRP A 210 4.85 1.64 -8.61
C TRP A 210 5.38 0.20 -8.69
N ILE A 211 5.80 -0.34 -7.58
CA ILE A 211 6.14 -1.75 -7.40
C ILE A 211 5.80 -2.20 -5.98
N ASP A 212 5.20 -3.38 -5.85
CA ASP A 212 5.07 -4.13 -4.60
C ASP A 212 6.32 -5.01 -4.45
N ILE A 213 7.06 -4.81 -3.38
CA ILE A 213 8.26 -5.60 -3.07
C ILE A 213 7.84 -6.88 -2.36
N GLY A 214 7.15 -7.77 -3.07
CA GLY A 214 6.62 -9.02 -2.54
C GLY A 214 7.60 -10.19 -2.59
N LEU A 215 8.47 -10.23 -3.59
CA LEU A 215 9.42 -11.30 -3.88
C LEU A 215 10.85 -10.76 -3.97
N VAL A 216 11.84 -11.65 -3.91
CA VAL A 216 13.27 -11.28 -4.05
C VAL A 216 13.53 -10.59 -5.39
N GLU A 217 12.93 -11.07 -6.47
CA GLU A 217 13.04 -10.44 -7.80
C GLU A 217 12.49 -9.01 -7.82
N ASP A 218 11.39 -8.74 -7.13
CA ASP A 218 10.81 -7.39 -7.01
C ASP A 218 11.74 -6.47 -6.22
N TYR A 219 12.35 -7.00 -5.17
CA TYR A 219 13.34 -6.29 -4.37
C TYR A 219 14.58 -5.91 -5.20
N GLU A 220 15.10 -6.84 -6.00
CA GLU A 220 16.22 -6.55 -6.89
C GLU A 220 15.87 -5.51 -7.96
N LYS A 221 14.67 -5.61 -8.57
CA LYS A 221 14.15 -4.59 -9.49
C LYS A 221 14.04 -3.23 -8.84
N ALA A 222 13.46 -3.18 -7.62
CA ALA A 222 13.31 -1.94 -6.87
C ALA A 222 14.66 -1.26 -6.59
N ARG A 223 15.68 -2.03 -6.19
CA ARG A 223 17.04 -1.52 -5.95
C ARG A 223 17.68 -0.94 -7.21
N LYS A 224 17.55 -1.61 -8.35
CA LYS A 224 18.11 -1.11 -9.64
C LYS A 224 17.45 0.21 -10.06
N VAL A 225 16.16 0.33 -9.85
CA VAL A 225 15.38 1.51 -10.27
C VAL A 225 15.49 2.66 -9.28
N TYR A 226 15.84 2.38 -8.03
CA TYR A 226 15.88 3.39 -6.98
C TYR A 226 16.84 4.53 -7.31
N ASN A 227 18.07 4.23 -7.68
CA ASN A 227 19.09 5.23 -8.03
C ASN A 227 18.64 6.11 -9.19
N ASP A 228 18.00 5.52 -10.20
CA ASP A 228 17.55 6.25 -11.40
C ASP A 228 16.34 7.16 -11.14
N LYS A 229 15.44 6.73 -10.25
CA LYS A 229 14.13 7.39 -10.10
C LYS A 229 13.96 8.15 -8.79
N PHE A 230 14.68 7.80 -7.74
CA PHE A 230 14.46 8.33 -6.39
C PHE A 230 15.65 9.13 -5.85
N GLU A 231 16.88 8.77 -6.21
CA GLU A 231 18.04 9.62 -6.01
C GLU A 231 18.13 10.57 -7.21
N GLY A 232 17.50 11.75 -7.09
CA GLY A 232 17.68 12.81 -8.07
C GLY A 232 19.13 13.29 -8.05
N LYS A 233 19.88 13.09 -9.15
CA LYS A 233 21.02 13.94 -9.50
C LYS A 233 20.52 15.28 -10.00
#